data_4622e36ec0330e77d8497444209bee61
#
_entry.id   4622e36ec0330e77d8497444209bee61
#
_cell.length_a   1.000
_cell.length_b   1.000
_cell.length_c   1.000
_cell.angle_alpha   90.00
_cell.angle_beta   90.00
_cell.angle_gamma   90.00
#
_symmetry.space_group_name_H-M   'P 1'
#
loop_
_entity.id
_entity.type
_entity.pdbx_description
1 polymer ?
#
loop_
_entity_poly.entity_id
_entity_poly.type
_entity_poly.pdbx_seq_one_letter_code
_entity_poly.pdbx_strand_id
1 'polypeptide(L)'
;MNALKPPSASHPVGGSSVPLWLLLISVGTIVGVSMGRAQSMGLYLPHVTISLGIGRESFGLAMAMTQLLMGLFAPFSGAMIDKFGAGRVIVVCVFATIAGLWLMMTATSANALLVSGALMGFGVSGTGVTSLVGTVGRLAPPDKRLSAIASVGMAAGIGGFIALPVMHLLIEAVGWKQSLVWLMVITALLIPVAWPISGKPGASGSAIRAQTLKEAVAEAARHPSYWLLVAGFFVCGFHVAFIMVHLPAFAIDQKLPSWVGPVALSVVGIANIVGTYIVGQSGPYIEKRRALSLIYFGRALIFLGFLFLPMTPAIVIGLCGLLGLLWLATIPLTSGLVATFFGTTWMSMLFGFVFLSHQIGAFLGVWIAGRLFDMTGSYDAMWWASIALGVLAGLLNWPIVEKPVPRVALASQRS
;
A
#
# COMPACT_ATOMS: atom_id res chain seq x y z
N MET A 1 -11.59 -58.45 31.22
CA MET A 1 -11.11 -57.90 29.93
C MET A 1 -12.09 -56.82 29.51
N ASN A 2 -11.83 -55.58 29.90
CA ASN A 2 -12.62 -54.42 29.46
C ASN A 2 -11.91 -53.77 28.30
N ALA A 3 -12.45 -53.89 27.10
CA ALA A 3 -11.97 -53.24 25.92
C ALA A 3 -12.26 -51.71 26.02
N LEU A 4 -11.22 -50.92 26.09
CA LEU A 4 -11.27 -49.48 26.03
C LEU A 4 -11.74 -49.06 24.63
N LYS A 5 -12.91 -48.41 24.57
CA LYS A 5 -13.44 -47.76 23.38
C LYS A 5 -12.49 -46.69 22.92
N PRO A 6 -12.11 -46.59 21.63
CA PRO A 6 -11.26 -45.48 21.15
C PRO A 6 -12.00 -44.15 21.29
N PRO A 7 -11.30 -43.06 21.61
CA PRO A 7 -11.93 -41.74 21.72
C PRO A 7 -12.55 -41.33 20.39
N SER A 8 -13.81 -40.93 20.46
CA SER A 8 -14.56 -40.39 19.35
C SER A 8 -13.81 -39.24 18.70
N ALA A 9 -13.67 -39.30 17.37
CA ALA A 9 -13.11 -38.23 16.56
C ALA A 9 -13.78 -36.89 16.93
N SER A 10 -12.99 -36.00 17.50
CA SER A 10 -13.40 -34.64 17.76
C SER A 10 -13.81 -33.99 16.43
N HIS A 11 -15.08 -33.58 16.34
CA HIS A 11 -15.59 -32.78 15.25
C HIS A 11 -14.69 -31.54 15.05
N PRO A 12 -14.31 -31.16 13.82
CA PRO A 12 -13.54 -29.96 13.59
C PRO A 12 -14.36 -28.75 14.04
N VAL A 13 -13.85 -28.03 15.03
CA VAL A 13 -14.42 -26.80 15.53
C VAL A 13 -14.48 -25.79 14.37
N GLY A 14 -15.71 -25.46 13.93
CA GLY A 14 -16.06 -24.23 13.24
C GLY A 14 -15.17 -23.80 12.07
N GLY A 15 -15.08 -24.60 11.00
CA GLY A 15 -14.59 -24.12 9.71
C GLY A 15 -15.54 -23.04 9.17
N SER A 16 -15.02 -21.93 8.68
CA SER A 16 -15.80 -20.89 8.02
C SER A 16 -16.67 -21.53 6.93
N SER A 17 -17.97 -21.23 6.91
CA SER A 17 -18.92 -21.72 5.90
C SER A 17 -18.60 -21.22 4.47
N VAL A 18 -17.58 -20.40 4.32
CA VAL A 18 -17.17 -19.79 3.05
C VAL A 18 -16.05 -20.64 2.43
N PRO A 19 -16.24 -21.18 1.22
CA PRO A 19 -15.19 -21.85 0.47
C PRO A 19 -13.98 -20.95 0.23
N LEU A 20 -12.76 -21.48 0.35
CA LEU A 20 -11.52 -20.71 0.20
C LEU A 20 -11.45 -19.94 -1.14
N TRP A 21 -11.86 -20.58 -2.24
CA TRP A 21 -11.86 -19.93 -3.56
C TRP A 21 -12.76 -18.70 -3.59
N LEU A 22 -13.94 -18.76 -2.96
CA LEU A 22 -14.90 -17.64 -2.89
C LEU A 22 -14.35 -16.50 -2.00
N LEU A 23 -13.72 -16.85 -0.88
CA LEU A 23 -13.00 -15.88 -0.03
C LEU A 23 -11.91 -15.13 -0.83
N LEU A 24 -11.08 -15.87 -1.56
CA LEU A 24 -9.97 -15.30 -2.33
C LEU A 24 -10.45 -14.43 -3.49
N ILE A 25 -11.50 -14.87 -4.22
CA ILE A 25 -12.10 -14.06 -5.29
C ILE A 25 -12.71 -12.79 -4.70
N SER A 26 -13.50 -12.88 -3.63
CA SER A 26 -14.14 -11.71 -3.02
C SER A 26 -13.09 -10.71 -2.52
N VAL A 27 -12.16 -11.14 -1.69
CA VAL A 27 -11.10 -10.26 -1.15
C VAL A 27 -10.20 -9.75 -2.27
N GLY A 28 -9.79 -10.61 -3.20
CA GLY A 28 -8.93 -10.25 -4.33
C GLY A 28 -9.57 -9.18 -5.22
N THR A 29 -10.86 -9.32 -5.55
CA THR A 29 -11.60 -8.32 -6.33
C THR A 29 -11.69 -6.98 -5.59
N ILE A 30 -12.04 -6.99 -4.28
CA ILE A 30 -12.15 -5.77 -3.49
C ILE A 30 -10.82 -5.05 -3.42
N VAL A 31 -9.73 -5.76 -3.10
CA VAL A 31 -8.39 -5.18 -3.01
C VAL A 31 -7.89 -4.73 -4.37
N GLY A 32 -8.07 -5.54 -5.42
CA GLY A 32 -7.64 -5.21 -6.78
C GLY A 32 -8.30 -3.93 -7.30
N VAL A 33 -9.62 -3.82 -7.18
CA VAL A 33 -10.37 -2.62 -7.60
C VAL A 33 -9.98 -1.40 -6.75
N SER A 34 -9.85 -1.56 -5.43
CA SER A 34 -9.49 -0.45 -4.54
C SER A 34 -8.08 0.07 -4.80
N MET A 35 -7.11 -0.82 -5.01
CA MET A 35 -5.73 -0.45 -5.33
C MET A 35 -5.63 0.13 -6.75
N GLY A 36 -6.26 -0.52 -7.73
CA GLY A 36 -6.29 -0.02 -9.10
C GLY A 36 -6.86 1.39 -9.19
N ARG A 37 -7.99 1.65 -8.52
CA ARG A 37 -8.56 2.99 -8.40
C ARG A 37 -7.59 3.98 -7.74
N ALA A 38 -7.00 3.62 -6.61
CA ALA A 38 -6.08 4.50 -5.91
C ALA A 38 -4.85 4.86 -6.77
N GLN A 39 -4.33 3.90 -7.53
CA GLN A 39 -3.19 4.09 -8.43
C GLN A 39 -3.54 4.94 -9.66
N SER A 40 -4.78 4.90 -10.15
CA SER A 40 -5.19 5.68 -11.32
C SER A 40 -5.53 7.15 -11.02
N MET A 41 -5.56 7.57 -9.74
CA MET A 41 -5.88 8.97 -9.40
C MET A 41 -4.91 9.99 -10.00
N GLY A 42 -3.64 9.64 -10.19
CA GLY A 42 -2.66 10.51 -10.85
C GLY A 42 -3.02 10.89 -12.30
N LEU A 43 -3.80 10.04 -13.00
CA LEU A 43 -4.27 10.34 -14.37
C LEU A 43 -5.23 11.52 -14.42
N TYR A 44 -5.91 11.81 -13.32
CA TYR A 44 -6.86 12.92 -13.23
C TYR A 44 -6.20 14.27 -12.95
N LEU A 45 -4.94 14.31 -12.52
CA LEU A 45 -4.25 15.54 -12.14
C LEU A 45 -4.31 16.61 -13.24
N PRO A 46 -3.88 16.35 -14.49
CA PRO A 46 -3.93 17.39 -15.54
C PRO A 46 -5.36 17.85 -15.83
N HIS A 47 -6.30 16.91 -15.90
CA HIS A 47 -7.70 17.21 -16.27
C HIS A 47 -8.40 18.04 -15.21
N VAL A 48 -8.22 17.71 -13.92
CA VAL A 48 -8.85 18.42 -12.79
C VAL A 48 -8.25 19.81 -12.64
N THR A 49 -6.92 19.93 -12.69
CA THR A 49 -6.24 21.23 -12.50
C THR A 49 -6.60 22.21 -13.60
N ILE A 50 -6.64 21.77 -14.87
CA ILE A 50 -7.06 22.59 -16.00
C ILE A 50 -8.55 22.97 -15.88
N SER A 51 -9.42 22.00 -15.57
CA SER A 51 -10.88 22.23 -15.51
C SER A 51 -11.29 23.19 -14.39
N LEU A 52 -10.57 23.18 -13.26
CA LEU A 52 -10.86 24.04 -12.10
C LEU A 52 -10.02 25.32 -12.06
N GLY A 53 -9.02 25.48 -12.94
CA GLY A 53 -8.09 26.61 -12.91
C GLY A 53 -7.26 26.67 -11.62
N ILE A 54 -6.90 25.51 -11.04
CA ILE A 54 -6.14 25.40 -9.80
C ILE A 54 -4.73 24.84 -10.04
N GLY A 55 -3.81 25.13 -9.12
CA GLY A 55 -2.46 24.57 -9.15
C GLY A 55 -2.42 23.07 -8.84
N ARG A 56 -1.30 22.44 -9.19
CA ARG A 56 -1.01 21.02 -8.87
C ARG A 56 -0.90 20.78 -7.37
N GLU A 57 -0.52 21.82 -6.59
CA GLU A 57 -0.48 21.76 -5.14
C GLU A 57 -1.85 21.38 -4.56
N SER A 58 -2.92 22.02 -5.02
CA SER A 58 -4.28 21.77 -4.52
C SER A 58 -4.75 20.34 -4.78
N PHE A 59 -4.52 19.82 -5.97
CA PHE A 59 -4.81 18.41 -6.30
C PHE A 59 -3.88 17.47 -5.52
N GLY A 60 -2.60 17.76 -5.51
CA GLY A 60 -1.59 16.99 -4.76
C GLY A 60 -1.94 16.89 -3.27
N LEU A 61 -2.39 18.00 -2.65
CA LEU A 61 -2.82 18.00 -1.25
C LEU A 61 -4.04 17.11 -1.00
N ALA A 62 -5.01 17.09 -1.92
CA ALA A 62 -6.17 16.19 -1.83
C ALA A 62 -5.73 14.71 -1.90
N MET A 63 -4.83 14.37 -2.82
CA MET A 63 -4.28 13.01 -2.93
C MET A 63 -3.38 12.65 -1.72
N ALA A 64 -2.63 13.61 -1.22
CA ALA A 64 -1.84 13.47 0.00
C ALA A 64 -2.72 13.17 1.22
N MET A 65 -3.85 13.86 1.36
CA MET A 65 -4.85 13.56 2.40
C MET A 65 -5.41 12.14 2.26
N THR A 66 -5.60 11.65 1.03
CA THR A 66 -6.00 10.26 0.81
C THR A 66 -4.98 9.28 1.42
N GLN A 67 -3.70 9.50 1.17
CA GLN A 67 -2.63 8.63 1.70
C GLN A 67 -2.55 8.71 3.23
N LEU A 68 -2.55 9.92 3.79
CA LEU A 68 -2.45 10.12 5.23
C LEU A 68 -3.62 9.46 5.97
N LEU A 69 -4.86 9.72 5.52
CA LEU A 69 -6.05 9.20 6.19
C LEU A 69 -6.23 7.68 5.96
N MET A 70 -5.79 7.14 4.82
CA MET A 70 -5.69 5.70 4.64
C MET A 70 -4.81 5.07 5.73
N GLY A 71 -3.64 5.63 5.99
CA GLY A 71 -2.74 5.13 7.04
C GLY A 71 -3.28 5.31 8.44
N LEU A 72 -3.84 6.48 8.73
CA LEU A 72 -4.38 6.81 10.05
C LEU A 72 -5.61 5.94 10.41
N PHE A 73 -6.51 5.72 9.44
CA PHE A 73 -7.72 4.94 9.68
C PHE A 73 -7.55 3.43 9.52
N ALA A 74 -6.46 2.93 8.93
CA ALA A 74 -6.24 1.50 8.74
C ALA A 74 -6.33 0.67 10.04
N PRO A 75 -5.75 1.06 11.19
CA PRO A 75 -5.90 0.33 12.45
C PRO A 75 -7.34 0.30 12.95
N PHE A 76 -8.06 1.42 12.81
CA PHE A 76 -9.47 1.54 13.22
C PHE A 76 -10.37 0.70 12.33
N SER A 77 -10.19 0.74 11.02
CA SER A 77 -10.91 -0.10 10.06
C SER A 77 -10.68 -1.58 10.33
N GLY A 78 -9.44 -1.97 10.64
CA GLY A 78 -9.09 -3.33 11.04
C GLY A 78 -9.83 -3.76 12.31
N ALA A 79 -9.84 -2.93 13.36
CA ALA A 79 -10.56 -3.20 14.61
C ALA A 79 -12.07 -3.29 14.40
N MET A 80 -12.65 -2.44 13.53
CA MET A 80 -14.07 -2.50 13.16
C MET A 80 -14.39 -3.78 12.38
N ILE A 81 -13.53 -4.21 11.48
CA ILE A 81 -13.64 -5.50 10.77
C ILE A 81 -13.65 -6.65 11.77
N ASP A 82 -12.77 -6.61 12.76
CA ASP A 82 -12.68 -7.64 13.81
C ASP A 82 -13.94 -7.68 14.69
N LYS A 83 -14.55 -6.54 14.96
CA LYS A 83 -15.73 -6.43 15.81
C LYS A 83 -17.05 -6.67 15.07
N PHE A 84 -17.21 -6.10 13.88
CA PHE A 84 -18.49 -6.04 13.17
C PHE A 84 -18.54 -6.92 11.92
N GLY A 85 -17.41 -7.51 11.51
CA GLY A 85 -17.26 -8.28 10.27
C GLY A 85 -16.84 -7.42 9.08
N ALA A 86 -16.12 -8.04 8.13
CA ALA A 86 -15.53 -7.32 6.99
C ALA A 86 -16.58 -6.67 6.09
N GLY A 87 -17.68 -7.36 5.78
CA GLY A 87 -18.68 -6.85 4.82
C GLY A 87 -19.30 -5.52 5.22
N ARG A 88 -19.66 -5.34 6.50
CA ARG A 88 -20.26 -4.07 6.97
C ARG A 88 -19.29 -2.90 6.86
N VAL A 89 -18.03 -3.10 7.22
CA VAL A 89 -17.00 -2.07 7.14
C VAL A 89 -16.71 -1.71 5.69
N ILE A 90 -16.63 -2.72 4.80
CA ILE A 90 -16.45 -2.52 3.36
C ILE A 90 -17.59 -1.67 2.78
N VAL A 91 -18.85 -1.95 3.13
CA VAL A 91 -20.01 -1.16 2.67
C VAL A 91 -19.86 0.31 3.05
N VAL A 92 -19.53 0.62 4.32
CA VAL A 92 -19.32 2.00 4.78
C VAL A 92 -18.17 2.65 4.01
N CYS A 93 -17.06 1.93 3.82
CA CYS A 93 -15.89 2.41 3.10
C CYS A 93 -16.15 2.63 1.60
N VAL A 94 -16.97 1.77 0.98
CA VAL A 94 -17.44 1.94 -0.41
C VAL A 94 -18.27 3.21 -0.56
N PHE A 95 -19.24 3.44 0.33
CA PHE A 95 -20.03 4.68 0.30
C PHE A 95 -19.17 5.92 0.50
N ALA A 96 -18.23 5.90 1.43
CA ALA A 96 -17.28 7.00 1.62
C ALA A 96 -16.44 7.26 0.37
N THR A 97 -15.98 6.19 -0.30
CA THR A 97 -15.23 6.29 -1.55
C THR A 97 -16.09 6.90 -2.66
N ILE A 98 -17.32 6.43 -2.83
CA ILE A 98 -18.26 6.96 -3.84
C ILE A 98 -18.55 8.43 -3.57
N ALA A 99 -18.80 8.81 -2.31
CA ALA A 99 -19.00 10.21 -1.93
C ALA A 99 -17.76 11.07 -2.25
N GLY A 100 -16.55 10.54 -2.00
CA GLY A 100 -15.30 11.21 -2.36
C GLY A 100 -15.16 11.40 -3.86
N LEU A 101 -15.40 10.36 -4.67
CA LEU A 101 -15.36 10.45 -6.14
C LEU A 101 -16.42 11.41 -6.70
N TRP A 102 -17.62 11.37 -6.16
CA TRP A 102 -18.70 12.28 -6.52
C TRP A 102 -18.32 13.75 -6.22
N LEU A 103 -17.77 13.99 -5.03
CA LEU A 103 -17.31 15.31 -4.64
C LEU A 103 -16.14 15.80 -5.53
N MET A 104 -15.23 14.91 -5.95
CA MET A 104 -14.18 15.23 -6.89
C MET A 104 -14.75 15.64 -8.26
N MET A 105 -15.76 14.91 -8.75
CA MET A 105 -16.42 15.17 -10.03
C MET A 105 -17.15 16.53 -10.05
N THR A 106 -17.76 16.90 -8.92
CA THR A 106 -18.58 18.12 -8.76
C THR A 106 -17.82 19.27 -8.11
N ALA A 107 -16.53 19.08 -7.78
CA ALA A 107 -15.72 20.09 -7.11
C ALA A 107 -15.68 21.40 -7.92
N THR A 108 -15.82 22.52 -7.22
CA THR A 108 -15.66 23.88 -7.72
C THR A 108 -14.57 24.64 -6.98
N SER A 109 -13.93 24.01 -5.99
CA SER A 109 -12.90 24.62 -5.16
C SER A 109 -11.87 23.61 -4.69
N ALA A 110 -10.68 24.08 -4.30
CA ALA A 110 -9.63 23.28 -3.71
C ALA A 110 -10.07 22.59 -2.40
N ASN A 111 -10.90 23.27 -1.58
CA ASN A 111 -11.41 22.69 -0.34
C ASN A 111 -12.33 21.48 -0.60
N ALA A 112 -13.15 21.52 -1.66
CA ALA A 112 -13.97 20.37 -2.04
C ALA A 112 -13.11 19.17 -2.44
N LEU A 113 -12.00 19.39 -3.16
CA LEU A 113 -11.03 18.33 -3.49
C LEU A 113 -10.35 17.77 -2.23
N LEU A 114 -10.02 18.61 -1.26
CA LEU A 114 -9.43 18.16 0.00
C LEU A 114 -10.36 17.22 0.77
N VAL A 115 -11.64 17.59 0.88
CA VAL A 115 -12.67 16.73 1.49
C VAL A 115 -12.88 15.44 0.70
N SER A 116 -12.86 15.53 -0.64
CA SER A 116 -12.89 14.37 -1.53
C SER A 116 -11.75 13.40 -1.21
N GLY A 117 -10.52 13.92 -1.13
CA GLY A 117 -9.34 13.12 -0.78
C GLY A 117 -9.46 12.46 0.60
N ALA A 118 -10.00 13.19 1.58
CA ALA A 118 -10.24 12.66 2.93
C ALA A 118 -11.24 11.50 2.92
N LEU A 119 -12.36 11.63 2.23
CA LEU A 119 -13.37 10.58 2.09
C LEU A 119 -12.82 9.35 1.36
N MET A 120 -12.04 9.55 0.29
CA MET A 120 -11.39 8.46 -0.43
C MET A 120 -10.36 7.75 0.46
N GLY A 121 -9.58 8.47 1.26
CA GLY A 121 -8.60 7.90 2.17
C GLY A 121 -9.23 7.03 3.25
N PHE A 122 -10.31 7.51 3.87
CA PHE A 122 -11.11 6.70 4.78
C PHE A 122 -11.67 5.45 4.06
N GLY A 123 -12.21 5.59 2.85
CA GLY A 123 -12.75 4.47 2.08
C GLY A 123 -11.71 3.38 1.77
N VAL A 124 -10.48 3.78 1.38
CA VAL A 124 -9.39 2.82 1.11
C VAL A 124 -8.92 2.12 2.38
N SER A 125 -9.00 2.77 3.54
CA SER A 125 -8.52 2.19 4.80
C SER A 125 -9.19 0.85 5.13
N GLY A 126 -10.46 0.65 4.78
CA GLY A 126 -11.18 -0.60 5.05
C GLY A 126 -11.28 -1.56 3.86
N THR A 127 -10.94 -1.11 2.63
CA THR A 127 -10.95 -1.94 1.42
C THR A 127 -9.55 -2.30 0.90
N GLY A 128 -8.51 -1.78 1.55
CA GLY A 128 -7.11 -2.02 1.17
C GLY A 128 -6.53 -3.32 1.72
N VAL A 129 -5.31 -3.61 1.27
CA VAL A 129 -4.55 -4.83 1.61
C VAL A 129 -4.43 -5.02 3.12
N THR A 130 -4.02 -3.96 3.86
CA THR A 130 -3.72 -4.03 5.29
C THR A 130 -4.89 -4.51 6.14
N SER A 131 -6.10 -4.07 5.83
CA SER A 131 -7.31 -4.43 6.58
C SER A 131 -7.84 -5.82 6.21
N LEU A 132 -7.73 -6.23 4.94
CA LEU A 132 -8.29 -7.48 4.46
C LEU A 132 -7.35 -8.70 4.59
N VAL A 133 -6.04 -8.49 4.70
CA VAL A 133 -5.08 -9.56 5.05
C VAL A 133 -5.46 -10.23 6.38
N GLY A 134 -5.86 -9.45 7.39
CA GLY A 134 -6.34 -9.99 8.67
C GLY A 134 -7.57 -10.88 8.51
N THR A 135 -8.52 -10.49 7.65
CA THR A 135 -9.73 -11.28 7.35
C THR A 135 -9.37 -12.62 6.70
N VAL A 136 -8.50 -12.60 5.69
CA VAL A 136 -8.03 -13.83 5.03
C VAL A 136 -7.26 -14.71 6.00
N GLY A 137 -6.38 -14.12 6.81
CA GLY A 137 -5.60 -14.85 7.83
C GLY A 137 -6.46 -15.60 8.86
N ARG A 138 -7.66 -15.08 9.16
CA ARG A 138 -8.61 -15.73 10.08
C ARG A 138 -9.48 -16.80 9.42
N LEU A 139 -9.94 -16.54 8.20
CA LEU A 139 -10.92 -17.40 7.50
C LEU A 139 -10.24 -18.50 6.69
N ALA A 140 -8.99 -18.35 6.29
CA ALA A 140 -8.26 -19.35 5.53
C ALA A 140 -7.86 -20.56 6.40
N PRO A 141 -7.93 -21.80 5.84
CA PRO A 141 -7.44 -23.00 6.50
C PRO A 141 -5.97 -22.84 6.92
N PRO A 142 -5.55 -23.42 8.07
CA PRO A 142 -4.19 -23.24 8.59
C PRO A 142 -3.07 -23.62 7.61
N ASP A 143 -3.26 -24.70 6.86
CA ASP A 143 -2.34 -25.22 5.85
C ASP A 143 -2.20 -24.32 4.61
N LYS A 144 -3.22 -23.50 4.30
CA LYS A 144 -3.26 -22.60 3.13
C LYS A 144 -3.19 -21.11 3.49
N ARG A 145 -3.07 -20.79 4.77
CA ARG A 145 -3.14 -19.39 5.27
C ARG A 145 -2.10 -18.47 4.63
N LEU A 146 -0.84 -18.92 4.55
CA LEU A 146 0.25 -18.12 4.01
C LEU A 146 0.02 -17.83 2.51
N SER A 147 -0.34 -18.84 1.72
CA SER A 147 -0.62 -18.67 0.29
C SER A 147 -1.86 -17.80 0.04
N ALA A 148 -2.87 -17.92 0.89
CA ALA A 148 -4.07 -17.08 0.83
C ALA A 148 -3.76 -15.59 1.10
N ILE A 149 -2.91 -15.29 2.09
CA ILE A 149 -2.44 -13.94 2.37
C ILE A 149 -1.63 -13.38 1.19
N ALA A 150 -0.73 -14.18 0.63
CA ALA A 150 0.07 -13.79 -0.53
C ALA A 150 -0.82 -13.45 -1.75
N SER A 151 -1.91 -14.19 -1.96
CA SER A 151 -2.88 -13.93 -3.04
C SER A 151 -3.52 -12.54 -2.95
N VAL A 152 -3.72 -11.99 -1.75
CA VAL A 152 -4.25 -10.63 -1.56
C VAL A 152 -3.27 -9.58 -2.11
N GLY A 153 -1.99 -9.75 -1.87
CA GLY A 153 -0.94 -8.86 -2.42
C GLY A 153 -0.84 -8.95 -3.95
N MET A 154 -0.95 -10.16 -4.51
CA MET A 154 -0.98 -10.36 -5.97
C MET A 154 -2.20 -9.67 -6.59
N ALA A 155 -3.38 -9.80 -6.00
CA ALA A 155 -4.60 -9.15 -6.48
C ALA A 155 -4.47 -7.61 -6.51
N ALA A 156 -3.80 -7.01 -5.52
CA ALA A 156 -3.50 -5.58 -5.50
C ALA A 156 -2.63 -5.16 -6.70
N GLY A 157 -1.59 -5.94 -7.00
CA GLY A 157 -0.70 -5.69 -8.15
C GLY A 157 -1.43 -5.83 -9.49
N ILE A 158 -2.22 -6.89 -9.66
CA ILE A 158 -3.04 -7.12 -10.87
C ILE A 158 -4.05 -5.97 -11.06
N GLY A 159 -4.71 -5.55 -9.97
CA GLY A 159 -5.67 -4.46 -10.02
C GLY A 159 -5.04 -3.15 -10.49
N GLY A 160 -3.86 -2.80 -9.96
CA GLY A 160 -3.10 -1.63 -10.40
C GLY A 160 -2.68 -1.70 -11.87
N PHE A 161 -2.17 -2.85 -12.30
CA PHE A 161 -1.76 -3.08 -13.68
C PHE A 161 -2.89 -2.91 -14.68
N ILE A 162 -4.07 -3.48 -14.40
CA ILE A 162 -5.23 -3.41 -15.30
C ILE A 162 -5.89 -2.03 -15.24
N ALA A 163 -6.03 -1.44 -14.07
CA ALA A 163 -6.78 -0.21 -13.90
C ALA A 163 -6.17 0.99 -14.63
N LEU A 164 -4.84 1.10 -14.66
CA LEU A 164 -4.17 2.26 -15.27
C LEU A 164 -4.47 2.42 -16.76
N PRO A 165 -4.24 1.41 -17.65
CA PRO A 165 -4.57 1.54 -19.06
C PRO A 165 -6.08 1.64 -19.29
N VAL A 166 -6.91 0.90 -18.52
CA VAL A 166 -8.36 0.96 -18.65
C VAL A 166 -8.88 2.36 -18.31
N MET A 167 -8.41 2.96 -17.22
CA MET A 167 -8.83 4.31 -16.82
C MET A 167 -8.33 5.37 -17.78
N HIS A 168 -7.11 5.24 -18.32
CA HIS A 168 -6.61 6.14 -19.36
C HIS A 168 -7.52 6.13 -20.60
N LEU A 169 -7.79 4.94 -21.16
CA LEU A 169 -8.67 4.78 -22.31
C LEU A 169 -10.09 5.32 -22.02
N LEU A 170 -10.59 5.09 -20.82
CA LEU A 170 -11.91 5.58 -20.42
C LEU A 170 -11.94 7.11 -20.33
N ILE A 171 -10.90 7.74 -19.77
CA ILE A 171 -10.78 9.21 -19.71
C ILE A 171 -10.75 9.80 -21.11
N GLU A 172 -10.00 9.21 -22.04
CA GLU A 172 -9.93 9.67 -23.43
C GLU A 172 -11.26 9.48 -24.19
N ALA A 173 -11.95 8.35 -23.95
CA ALA A 173 -13.19 8.04 -24.68
C ALA A 173 -14.40 8.87 -24.22
N VAL A 174 -14.57 9.08 -22.91
CA VAL A 174 -15.80 9.70 -22.36
C VAL A 174 -15.53 10.96 -21.52
N GLY A 175 -14.28 11.36 -21.38
CA GLY A 175 -13.85 12.48 -20.54
C GLY A 175 -13.72 12.11 -19.05
N TRP A 176 -12.96 12.94 -18.32
CA TRP A 176 -12.59 12.64 -16.93
C TRP A 176 -13.78 12.60 -15.96
N LYS A 177 -14.81 13.44 -16.14
CA LYS A 177 -16.00 13.43 -15.26
C LYS A 177 -16.82 12.15 -15.43
N GLN A 178 -17.08 11.76 -16.67
CA GLN A 178 -17.84 10.54 -16.96
C GLN A 178 -17.06 9.28 -16.55
N SER A 179 -15.74 9.29 -16.67
CA SER A 179 -14.92 8.17 -16.18
C SER A 179 -15.01 7.99 -14.67
N LEU A 180 -15.18 9.07 -13.88
CA LEU A 180 -15.44 8.99 -12.44
C LEU A 180 -16.80 8.34 -12.14
N VAL A 181 -17.83 8.57 -12.97
CA VAL A 181 -19.13 7.88 -12.84
C VAL A 181 -18.95 6.37 -12.99
N TRP A 182 -18.23 5.93 -14.01
CA TRP A 182 -17.93 4.51 -14.18
C TRP A 182 -17.13 3.94 -13.00
N LEU A 183 -16.19 4.71 -12.48
CA LEU A 183 -15.40 4.30 -11.31
C LEU A 183 -16.26 4.19 -10.04
N MET A 184 -17.26 5.06 -9.87
CA MET A 184 -18.27 4.94 -8.80
C MET A 184 -19.12 3.68 -8.98
N VAL A 185 -19.56 3.37 -10.19
CA VAL A 185 -20.32 2.13 -10.48
C VAL A 185 -19.48 0.88 -10.16
N ILE A 186 -18.24 0.82 -10.65
CA ILE A 186 -17.31 -0.29 -10.35
C ILE A 186 -17.09 -0.41 -8.84
N THR A 187 -16.94 0.71 -8.14
CA THR A 187 -16.78 0.73 -6.68
C THR A 187 -18.04 0.23 -5.97
N ALA A 188 -19.24 0.60 -6.44
CA ALA A 188 -20.51 0.12 -5.87
C ALA A 188 -20.69 -1.39 -6.03
N LEU A 189 -20.19 -1.98 -7.11
CA LEU A 189 -20.23 -3.44 -7.33
C LEU A 189 -19.41 -4.22 -6.29
N LEU A 190 -18.55 -3.58 -5.52
CA LEU A 190 -17.84 -4.21 -4.40
C LEU A 190 -18.78 -4.58 -3.24
N ILE A 191 -19.98 -3.94 -3.14
CA ILE A 191 -20.96 -4.25 -2.09
C ILE A 191 -21.45 -5.71 -2.19
N PRO A 192 -22.01 -6.18 -3.31
CA PRO A 192 -22.38 -7.58 -3.44
C PRO A 192 -21.18 -8.54 -3.37
N VAL A 193 -20.01 -8.14 -3.86
CA VAL A 193 -18.78 -8.93 -3.75
C VAL A 193 -18.34 -9.13 -2.30
N ALA A 194 -18.65 -8.21 -1.40
CA ALA A 194 -18.34 -8.32 0.02
C ALA A 194 -19.30 -9.25 0.80
N TRP A 195 -20.42 -9.68 0.20
CA TRP A 195 -21.43 -10.51 0.86
C TRP A 195 -20.87 -11.81 1.46
N PRO A 196 -20.05 -12.61 0.73
CA PRO A 196 -19.53 -13.87 1.25
C PRO A 196 -18.65 -13.72 2.49
N ILE A 197 -18.01 -12.56 2.67
CA ILE A 197 -17.11 -12.28 3.80
C ILE A 197 -17.78 -11.46 4.92
N SER A 198 -19.11 -11.33 4.87
CA SER A 198 -19.89 -10.51 5.82
C SER A 198 -20.16 -11.21 7.16
N GLY A 199 -19.78 -12.47 7.32
CA GLY A 199 -19.98 -13.27 8.54
C GLY A 199 -19.34 -12.60 9.78
N LYS A 200 -19.97 -12.84 10.95
CA LYS A 200 -19.38 -12.42 12.23
C LYS A 200 -18.05 -13.15 12.44
N PRO A 201 -16.99 -12.46 12.88
CA PRO A 201 -15.75 -13.12 13.26
C PRO A 201 -16.06 -14.11 14.39
N GLY A 202 -15.70 -15.39 14.20
CA GLY A 202 -15.68 -16.34 15.32
C GLY A 202 -14.69 -15.83 16.38
N ALA A 203 -15.02 -15.97 17.64
CA ALA A 203 -14.14 -15.63 18.74
C ALA A 203 -12.84 -16.44 18.62
N SER A 204 -11.78 -15.83 18.10
CA SER A 204 -10.43 -16.42 18.12
C SER A 204 -9.92 -16.32 19.55
N GLY A 205 -10.05 -17.42 20.28
CA GLY A 205 -9.37 -17.60 21.54
C GLY A 205 -7.86 -17.59 21.32
N SER A 206 -7.22 -16.48 21.55
CA SER A 206 -5.77 -16.41 21.72
C SER A 206 -5.47 -16.03 23.18
N ALA A 207 -5.33 -17.05 23.99
CA ALA A 207 -4.75 -16.90 25.30
C ALA A 207 -3.29 -17.32 25.21
N ILE A 208 -2.38 -16.36 25.21
CA ILE A 208 -1.12 -16.44 25.98
C ILE A 208 -0.60 -14.99 26.09
N ARG A 209 -0.69 -14.47 27.30
CA ARG A 209 -0.27 -13.11 27.67
C ARG A 209 1.23 -13.14 27.98
N ALA A 210 2.08 -13.01 26.95
CA ALA A 210 3.53 -13.00 27.15
C ALA A 210 4.14 -11.58 27.23
N GLN A 211 3.45 -10.56 26.73
CA GLN A 211 3.90 -9.15 26.75
C GLN A 211 2.69 -8.25 26.58
N THR A 212 2.59 -7.16 27.34
CA THR A 212 1.53 -6.18 27.17
C THR A 212 1.83 -5.25 25.98
N LEU A 213 0.79 -4.66 25.41
CA LEU A 213 0.90 -3.68 24.35
C LEU A 213 1.84 -2.52 24.72
N LYS A 214 1.70 -1.99 25.95
CA LYS A 214 2.51 -0.89 26.47
C LYS A 214 4.00 -1.25 26.54
N GLU A 215 4.31 -2.45 26.97
CA GLU A 215 5.69 -2.96 27.03
C GLU A 215 6.29 -3.12 25.63
N ALA A 216 5.52 -3.63 24.64
CA ALA A 216 5.97 -3.77 23.27
C ALA A 216 6.29 -2.40 22.62
N VAL A 217 5.43 -1.42 22.81
CA VAL A 217 5.67 -0.06 22.31
C VAL A 217 6.87 0.58 22.99
N ALA A 218 7.00 0.43 24.32
CA ALA A 218 8.13 0.98 25.06
C ALA A 218 9.47 0.32 24.66
N GLU A 219 9.46 -0.99 24.39
CA GLU A 219 10.63 -1.75 23.90
C GLU A 219 11.03 -1.25 22.50
N ALA A 220 10.08 -1.10 21.57
CA ALA A 220 10.32 -0.59 20.23
C ALA A 220 10.80 0.88 20.23
N ALA A 221 10.21 1.72 21.06
CA ALA A 221 10.60 3.14 21.19
C ALA A 221 12.04 3.32 21.66
N ARG A 222 12.60 2.37 22.40
CA ARG A 222 13.99 2.38 22.88
C ARG A 222 14.98 1.71 21.92
N HIS A 223 14.51 1.14 20.80
CA HIS A 223 15.35 0.36 19.90
C HIS A 223 15.88 1.22 18.75
N PRO A 224 17.18 1.58 18.69
CA PRO A 224 17.70 2.50 17.68
C PRO A 224 17.50 2.02 16.24
N SER A 225 17.76 0.72 15.97
CA SER A 225 17.57 0.15 14.63
C SER A 225 16.12 0.19 14.15
N TYR A 226 15.15 0.22 15.07
CA TYR A 226 13.74 0.37 14.72
C TYR A 226 13.44 1.78 14.20
N TRP A 227 14.00 2.83 14.81
CA TRP A 227 13.82 4.20 14.34
C TRP A 227 14.53 4.46 13.01
N LEU A 228 15.69 3.85 12.78
CA LEU A 228 16.36 3.90 11.47
C LEU A 228 15.47 3.26 10.40
N LEU A 229 14.83 2.13 10.72
CA LEU A 229 13.89 1.46 9.83
C LEU A 229 12.65 2.31 9.56
N VAL A 230 12.07 2.95 10.59
CA VAL A 230 10.93 3.89 10.48
C VAL A 230 11.29 5.05 9.57
N ALA A 231 12.46 5.67 9.76
CA ALA A 231 12.92 6.79 8.94
C ALA A 231 13.20 6.37 7.49
N GLY A 232 13.81 5.20 7.27
CA GLY A 232 14.03 4.66 5.92
C GLY A 232 12.70 4.38 5.19
N PHE A 233 11.71 3.85 5.89
CA PHE A 233 10.41 3.53 5.28
C PHE A 233 9.55 4.76 4.98
N PHE A 234 9.75 5.88 5.69
CA PHE A 234 9.23 7.19 5.32
C PHE A 234 9.62 7.56 3.89
N VAL A 235 10.90 7.38 3.54
CA VAL A 235 11.41 7.70 2.19
C VAL A 235 10.76 6.81 1.12
N CYS A 236 10.45 5.56 1.46
CA CYS A 236 9.69 4.69 0.55
C CYS A 236 8.36 5.33 0.17
N GLY A 237 7.59 5.79 1.16
CA GLY A 237 6.31 6.47 0.94
C GLY A 237 6.44 7.71 0.08
N PHE A 238 7.43 8.54 0.37
CA PHE A 238 7.71 9.75 -0.39
C PHE A 238 7.95 9.46 -1.88
N HIS A 239 8.83 8.51 -2.20
CA HIS A 239 9.14 8.14 -3.59
C HIS A 239 7.95 7.53 -4.32
N VAL A 240 7.29 6.56 -3.68
CA VAL A 240 6.18 5.82 -4.28
C VAL A 240 5.02 6.73 -4.62
N ALA A 241 4.59 7.56 -3.67
CA ALA A 241 3.42 8.41 -3.86
C ALA A 241 3.68 9.57 -4.84
N PHE A 242 4.88 10.15 -4.81
CA PHE A 242 5.31 11.14 -5.80
C PHE A 242 5.17 10.61 -7.22
N ILE A 243 5.78 9.49 -7.51
CA ILE A 243 5.75 8.86 -8.84
C ILE A 243 4.30 8.52 -9.24
N MET A 244 3.54 7.90 -8.33
CA MET A 244 2.17 7.47 -8.63
C MET A 244 1.25 8.63 -9.03
N VAL A 245 1.38 9.78 -8.40
CA VAL A 245 0.49 10.91 -8.63
C VAL A 245 1.00 11.84 -9.74
N HIS A 246 2.30 12.10 -9.78
CA HIS A 246 2.85 13.14 -10.65
C HIS A 246 3.49 12.64 -11.94
N LEU A 247 3.84 11.35 -12.08
CA LEU A 247 4.47 10.83 -13.29
C LEU A 247 3.61 11.01 -14.57
N PRO A 248 2.28 10.81 -14.55
CA PRO A 248 1.47 11.05 -15.75
C PRO A 248 1.52 12.51 -16.21
N ALA A 249 1.46 13.45 -15.26
CA ALA A 249 1.58 14.88 -15.55
C ALA A 249 2.99 15.25 -16.03
N PHE A 250 4.03 14.72 -15.38
CA PHE A 250 5.41 14.89 -15.82
C PHE A 250 5.63 14.42 -17.26
N ALA A 251 5.08 13.27 -17.65
CA ALA A 251 5.21 12.76 -19.01
C ALA A 251 4.58 13.73 -20.04
N ILE A 252 3.43 14.33 -19.71
CA ILE A 252 2.76 15.33 -20.55
C ILE A 252 3.61 16.61 -20.64
N ASP A 253 4.17 17.08 -19.53
CA ASP A 253 5.05 18.27 -19.49
C ASP A 253 6.30 18.08 -20.36
N GLN A 254 6.82 16.84 -20.43
CA GLN A 254 7.91 16.46 -21.35
C GLN A 254 7.46 16.28 -22.82
N LYS A 255 6.21 16.68 -23.14
CA LYS A 255 5.61 16.56 -24.49
C LYS A 255 5.54 15.12 -25.01
N LEU A 256 5.50 14.14 -24.11
CA LEU A 256 5.31 12.75 -24.48
C LEU A 256 3.83 12.44 -24.72
N PRO A 257 3.50 11.42 -25.53
CA PRO A 257 2.12 10.97 -25.72
C PRO A 257 1.44 10.62 -24.39
N SER A 258 0.13 10.91 -24.29
CA SER A 258 -0.68 10.74 -23.07
C SER A 258 -0.65 9.32 -22.51
N TRP A 259 -0.46 8.31 -23.35
CA TRP A 259 -0.39 6.91 -22.95
C TRP A 259 0.90 6.53 -22.19
N VAL A 260 1.97 7.34 -22.28
CA VAL A 260 3.28 7.00 -21.71
C VAL A 260 3.23 6.90 -20.18
N GLY A 261 2.59 7.85 -19.51
CA GLY A 261 2.43 7.84 -18.06
C GLY A 261 1.69 6.60 -17.54
N PRO A 262 0.49 6.30 -18.04
CA PRO A 262 -0.28 5.11 -17.67
C PRO A 262 0.49 3.79 -17.92
N VAL A 263 1.11 3.65 -19.09
CA VAL A 263 1.90 2.45 -19.44
C VAL A 263 3.11 2.32 -18.52
N ALA A 264 3.84 3.40 -18.26
CA ALA A 264 4.99 3.39 -17.38
C ALA A 264 4.61 2.93 -15.96
N LEU A 265 3.51 3.45 -15.40
CA LEU A 265 3.00 3.00 -14.09
C LEU A 265 2.50 1.55 -14.11
N SER A 266 1.93 1.09 -15.22
CA SER A 266 1.56 -0.33 -15.38
C SER A 266 2.78 -1.24 -15.37
N VAL A 267 3.85 -0.82 -16.04
CA VAL A 267 5.14 -1.53 -16.04
C VAL A 267 5.75 -1.57 -14.64
N VAL A 268 5.63 -0.49 -13.86
CA VAL A 268 5.99 -0.52 -12.41
C VAL A 268 5.24 -1.64 -11.69
N GLY A 269 3.94 -1.80 -11.94
CA GLY A 269 3.12 -2.84 -11.30
C GLY A 269 3.61 -4.26 -11.61
N ILE A 270 3.90 -4.56 -12.88
CA ILE A 270 4.42 -5.87 -13.30
C ILE A 270 5.81 -6.11 -12.72
N ALA A 271 6.71 -5.14 -12.89
CA ALA A 271 8.08 -5.26 -12.42
C ALA A 271 8.14 -5.40 -10.88
N ASN A 272 7.19 -4.78 -10.16
CA ASN A 272 7.08 -4.95 -8.71
C ASN A 272 6.80 -6.40 -8.29
N ILE A 273 5.99 -7.13 -9.04
CA ILE A 273 5.74 -8.56 -8.76
C ILE A 273 7.06 -9.34 -8.84
N VAL A 274 7.82 -9.11 -9.92
CA VAL A 274 9.13 -9.76 -10.12
C VAL A 274 10.13 -9.36 -9.05
N GLY A 275 10.24 -8.06 -8.75
CA GLY A 275 11.16 -7.53 -7.75
C GLY A 275 10.86 -8.05 -6.34
N THR A 276 9.59 -8.08 -5.94
CA THR A 276 9.17 -8.61 -4.64
C THR A 276 9.46 -10.11 -4.53
N TYR A 277 9.27 -10.88 -5.61
CA TYR A 277 9.62 -12.29 -5.66
C TYR A 277 11.14 -12.51 -5.49
N ILE A 278 11.96 -11.79 -6.26
CA ILE A 278 13.45 -11.88 -6.17
C ILE A 278 13.92 -11.57 -4.75
N VAL A 279 13.40 -10.48 -4.15
CA VAL A 279 13.76 -10.09 -2.78
C VAL A 279 13.27 -11.11 -1.76
N GLY A 280 12.08 -11.69 -1.95
CA GLY A 280 11.58 -12.77 -1.08
C GLY A 280 12.50 -14.00 -1.06
N GLN A 281 13.14 -14.31 -2.18
CA GLN A 281 14.11 -15.42 -2.29
C GLN A 281 15.53 -15.05 -1.84
N SER A 282 15.84 -13.76 -1.72
CA SER A 282 17.20 -13.29 -1.41
C SER A 282 17.60 -13.46 0.07
N GLY A 283 16.62 -13.72 0.95
CA GLY A 283 16.83 -13.77 2.41
C GLY A 283 17.98 -14.68 2.90
N PRO A 284 18.24 -15.86 2.28
CA PRO A 284 19.39 -16.69 2.65
C PRO A 284 20.75 -16.13 2.24
N TYR A 285 20.79 -15.21 1.26
CA TYR A 285 22.01 -14.74 0.61
C TYR A 285 22.45 -13.34 1.02
N ILE A 286 21.49 -12.48 1.41
CA ILE A 286 21.76 -11.06 1.71
C ILE A 286 21.03 -10.68 3.00
N GLU A 287 21.73 -9.99 3.90
CA GLU A 287 21.13 -9.37 5.09
C GLU A 287 20.05 -8.37 4.68
N LYS A 288 18.90 -8.39 5.36
CA LYS A 288 17.74 -7.52 5.03
C LYS A 288 18.11 -6.05 5.02
N ARG A 289 18.95 -5.61 5.96
CA ARG A 289 19.44 -4.23 6.04
C ARG A 289 20.23 -3.81 4.81
N ARG A 290 21.12 -4.69 4.30
CA ARG A 290 21.91 -4.42 3.09
C ARG A 290 21.02 -4.40 1.84
N ALA A 291 20.07 -5.33 1.74
CA ALA A 291 19.10 -5.34 0.66
C ALA A 291 18.27 -4.04 0.64
N LEU A 292 17.80 -3.55 1.79
CA LEU A 292 17.12 -2.25 1.89
C LEU A 292 18.00 -1.10 1.44
N SER A 293 19.26 -1.03 1.90
CA SER A 293 20.19 0.01 1.50
C SER A 293 20.43 0.01 -0.01
N LEU A 294 20.65 -1.16 -0.61
CA LEU A 294 20.85 -1.30 -2.06
C LEU A 294 19.62 -0.89 -2.86
N ILE A 295 18.42 -1.22 -2.37
CA ILE A 295 17.16 -0.78 -2.98
C ILE A 295 17.08 0.75 -3.01
N TYR A 296 17.38 1.44 -1.90
CA TYR A 296 17.29 2.90 -1.84
C TYR A 296 18.38 3.58 -2.67
N PHE A 297 19.62 3.07 -2.68
CA PHE A 297 20.66 3.57 -3.58
C PHE A 297 20.31 3.34 -5.04
N GLY A 298 19.75 2.16 -5.38
CA GLY A 298 19.25 1.88 -6.73
C GLY A 298 18.15 2.85 -7.17
N ARG A 299 17.21 3.18 -6.29
CA ARG A 299 16.18 4.21 -6.57
C ARG A 299 16.81 5.58 -6.81
N ALA A 300 17.77 5.99 -5.98
CA ALA A 300 18.46 7.26 -6.17
C ALA A 300 19.16 7.31 -7.54
N LEU A 301 19.78 6.23 -7.98
CA LEU A 301 20.38 6.13 -9.30
C LEU A 301 19.35 6.21 -10.43
N ILE A 302 18.17 5.57 -10.26
CA ILE A 302 17.09 5.67 -11.25
C ILE A 302 16.56 7.11 -11.34
N PHE A 303 16.43 7.83 -10.21
CA PHE A 303 16.00 9.23 -10.21
C PHE A 303 17.02 10.16 -10.86
N LEU A 304 18.33 9.86 -10.79
CA LEU A 304 19.33 10.55 -11.63
C LEU A 304 19.04 10.35 -13.12
N GLY A 305 18.55 9.15 -13.51
CA GLY A 305 18.10 8.91 -14.89
C GLY A 305 16.98 9.83 -15.33
N PHE A 306 15.98 10.08 -14.48
CA PHE A 306 14.90 11.04 -14.77
C PHE A 306 15.39 12.49 -14.90
N LEU A 307 16.50 12.82 -14.28
CA LEU A 307 17.06 14.18 -14.30
C LEU A 307 17.99 14.42 -15.51
N PHE A 308 18.76 13.41 -15.90
CA PHE A 308 19.88 13.61 -16.85
C PHE A 308 19.69 12.92 -18.22
N LEU A 309 18.77 11.93 -18.33
CA LEU A 309 18.55 11.27 -19.62
C LEU A 309 17.51 12.03 -20.46
N PRO A 310 17.59 11.97 -21.79
CA PRO A 310 16.58 12.55 -22.64
C PRO A 310 15.26 11.80 -22.47
N MET A 311 14.18 12.53 -22.13
CA MET A 311 12.87 11.92 -21.87
C MET A 311 12.22 11.46 -23.16
N THR A 312 12.32 10.19 -23.45
CA THR A 312 11.60 9.48 -24.53
C THR A 312 10.64 8.46 -23.93
N PRO A 313 9.61 8.00 -24.65
CA PRO A 313 8.72 6.94 -24.15
C PRO A 313 9.47 5.71 -23.65
N ALA A 314 10.47 5.26 -24.39
CA ALA A 314 11.28 4.08 -24.06
C ALA A 314 12.08 4.27 -22.75
N ILE A 315 12.68 5.46 -22.56
CA ILE A 315 13.49 5.76 -21.36
C ILE A 315 12.56 5.88 -20.13
N VAL A 316 11.43 6.58 -20.23
CA VAL A 316 10.49 6.69 -19.10
C VAL A 316 9.97 5.33 -18.70
N ILE A 317 9.55 4.50 -19.65
CA ILE A 317 9.04 3.14 -19.39
C ILE A 317 10.17 2.25 -18.82
N GLY A 318 11.38 2.34 -19.35
CA GLY A 318 12.53 1.59 -18.86
C GLY A 318 12.92 1.96 -17.44
N LEU A 319 13.02 3.26 -17.11
CA LEU A 319 13.29 3.75 -15.75
C LEU A 319 12.18 3.32 -14.77
N CYS A 320 10.92 3.38 -15.20
CA CYS A 320 9.78 2.88 -14.40
C CYS A 320 9.83 1.38 -14.21
N GLY A 321 10.26 0.60 -15.20
CA GLY A 321 10.49 -0.84 -15.08
C GLY A 321 11.55 -1.16 -14.02
N LEU A 322 12.69 -0.48 -14.07
CA LEU A 322 13.75 -0.61 -13.05
C LEU A 322 13.26 -0.18 -11.67
N LEU A 323 12.53 0.94 -11.59
CA LEU A 323 11.95 1.41 -10.34
C LEU A 323 10.94 0.41 -9.78
N GLY A 324 10.15 -0.21 -10.67
CA GLY A 324 9.18 -1.25 -10.32
C GLY A 324 9.81 -2.47 -9.64
N LEU A 325 10.96 -2.94 -10.10
CA LEU A 325 11.71 -4.02 -9.44
C LEU A 325 12.05 -3.70 -7.98
N LEU A 326 12.24 -2.41 -7.67
CA LEU A 326 12.59 -1.92 -6.34
C LEU A 326 11.38 -1.36 -5.57
N TRP A 327 10.14 -1.43 -6.14
CA TRP A 327 8.97 -0.66 -5.69
C TRP A 327 8.53 -0.99 -4.28
N LEU A 328 7.91 -2.13 -4.09
CA LEU A 328 7.44 -2.61 -2.78
C LEU A 328 8.28 -3.78 -2.23
N ALA A 329 9.40 -4.08 -2.86
CA ALA A 329 10.38 -5.05 -2.37
C ALA A 329 10.90 -4.71 -0.95
N THR A 330 10.74 -3.46 -0.53
CA THR A 330 11.04 -3.01 0.84
C THR A 330 10.09 -3.57 1.90
N ILE A 331 8.83 -3.90 1.55
CA ILE A 331 7.82 -4.36 2.53
C ILE A 331 8.22 -5.66 3.23
N PRO A 332 8.54 -6.75 2.50
CA PRO A 332 8.94 -8.02 3.16
C PRO A 332 10.22 -7.89 3.97
N LEU A 333 11.18 -7.08 3.52
CA LEU A 333 12.42 -6.83 4.25
C LEU A 333 12.15 -6.06 5.56
N THR A 334 11.35 -5.00 5.49
CA THR A 334 11.01 -4.15 6.64
C THR A 334 10.19 -4.91 7.67
N SER A 335 9.15 -5.62 7.24
CA SER A 335 8.34 -6.46 8.14
C SER A 335 9.17 -7.61 8.73
N GLY A 336 10.07 -8.20 7.94
CA GLY A 336 11.01 -9.21 8.39
C GLY A 336 12.00 -8.71 9.44
N LEU A 337 12.48 -7.46 9.34
CA LEU A 337 13.31 -6.84 10.40
C LEU A 337 12.53 -6.61 11.68
N VAL A 338 11.29 -6.11 11.59
CA VAL A 338 10.41 -5.96 12.77
C VAL A 338 10.19 -7.30 13.46
N ALA A 339 9.94 -8.37 12.69
CA ALA A 339 9.81 -9.72 13.23
C ALA A 339 11.12 -10.23 13.86
N THR A 340 12.27 -9.91 13.25
CA THR A 340 13.59 -10.27 13.80
C THR A 340 13.85 -9.56 15.13
N PHE A 341 13.53 -8.28 15.26
CA PHE A 341 13.77 -7.50 16.48
C PHE A 341 12.85 -7.94 17.62
N PHE A 342 11.54 -7.99 17.40
CA PHE A 342 10.53 -8.07 18.47
C PHE A 342 9.76 -9.39 18.51
N GLY A 343 10.00 -10.31 17.55
CA GLY A 343 9.21 -11.52 17.38
C GLY A 343 7.85 -11.23 16.71
N THR A 344 6.99 -12.26 16.69
CA THR A 344 5.73 -12.21 15.92
C THR A 344 4.52 -11.72 16.72
N THR A 345 4.60 -11.67 18.07
CA THR A 345 3.45 -11.38 18.94
C THR A 345 2.79 -10.03 18.66
N TRP A 346 3.58 -8.96 18.54
CA TRP A 346 3.09 -7.59 18.26
C TRP A 346 3.59 -7.06 16.92
N MET A 347 4.03 -7.95 16.02
CA MET A 347 4.62 -7.60 14.75
C MET A 347 3.72 -6.69 13.89
N SER A 348 2.43 -7.01 13.79
CA SER A 348 1.49 -6.25 12.96
C SER A 348 1.33 -4.81 13.45
N MET A 349 1.28 -4.62 14.76
CA MET A 349 1.16 -3.27 15.35
C MET A 349 2.46 -2.47 15.18
N LEU A 350 3.60 -3.07 15.49
CA LEU A 350 4.90 -2.39 15.37
C LEU A 350 5.21 -2.06 13.90
N PHE A 351 4.88 -2.97 12.97
CA PHE A 351 4.94 -2.66 11.54
C PHE A 351 3.93 -1.57 11.14
N GLY A 352 2.79 -1.50 11.81
CA GLY A 352 1.80 -0.43 11.62
C GLY A 352 2.36 0.97 11.87
N PHE A 353 3.20 1.16 12.89
CA PHE A 353 3.90 2.44 13.11
C PHE A 353 4.93 2.74 12.01
N VAL A 354 5.64 1.72 11.54
CA VAL A 354 6.55 1.87 10.39
C VAL A 354 5.75 2.26 9.14
N PHE A 355 4.58 1.65 8.93
CA PHE A 355 3.70 1.97 7.82
C PHE A 355 3.09 3.38 7.95
N LEU A 356 2.78 3.85 9.16
CA LEU A 356 2.34 5.23 9.38
C LEU A 356 3.41 6.24 8.94
N SER A 357 4.67 5.96 9.24
CA SER A 357 5.79 6.78 8.74
C SER A 357 5.83 6.83 7.21
N HIS A 358 5.62 5.69 6.53
CA HIS A 358 5.48 5.63 5.08
C HIS A 358 4.35 6.53 4.58
N GLN A 359 3.20 6.53 5.24
CA GLN A 359 2.06 7.36 4.83
C GLN A 359 2.30 8.86 5.05
N ILE A 360 3.06 9.24 6.08
CA ILE A 360 3.53 10.62 6.28
C ILE A 360 4.50 11.00 5.14
N GLY A 361 5.41 10.12 4.78
CA GLY A 361 6.28 10.30 3.62
C GLY A 361 5.50 10.45 2.32
N ALA A 362 4.50 9.60 2.10
CA ALA A 362 3.60 9.66 0.95
C ALA A 362 2.84 10.98 0.87
N PHE A 363 2.30 11.45 2.00
CA PHE A 363 1.66 12.77 2.11
C PHE A 363 2.60 13.88 1.63
N LEU A 364 3.80 13.95 2.22
CA LEU A 364 4.76 14.99 1.89
C LEU A 364 5.27 14.90 0.45
N GLY A 365 5.50 13.68 -0.06
CA GLY A 365 5.95 13.45 -1.42
C GLY A 365 4.98 13.98 -2.47
N VAL A 366 3.69 13.76 -2.27
CA VAL A 366 2.66 14.24 -3.21
C VAL A 366 2.42 15.74 -3.08
N TRP A 367 2.28 16.24 -1.86
CA TRP A 367 1.99 17.66 -1.63
C TRP A 367 3.15 18.55 -2.07
N ILE A 368 4.38 18.26 -1.61
CA ILE A 368 5.57 19.05 -1.92
C ILE A 368 5.83 19.05 -3.43
N ALA A 369 5.61 17.93 -4.12
CA ALA A 369 5.79 17.86 -5.57
C ALA A 369 4.84 18.83 -6.31
N GLY A 370 3.57 18.89 -5.92
CA GLY A 370 2.62 19.85 -6.48
C GLY A 370 3.02 21.30 -6.21
N ARG A 371 3.40 21.59 -4.95
CA ARG A 371 3.83 22.93 -4.54
C ARG A 371 5.09 23.39 -5.27
N LEU A 372 6.13 22.55 -5.33
CA LEU A 372 7.36 22.87 -6.04
C LEU A 372 7.10 23.11 -7.53
N PHE A 373 6.25 22.29 -8.14
CA PHE A 373 5.87 22.50 -9.55
C PHE A 373 5.14 23.84 -9.75
N ASP A 374 4.19 24.19 -8.91
CA ASP A 374 3.44 25.45 -9.01
C ASP A 374 4.36 26.69 -8.81
N MET A 375 5.44 26.55 -8.02
CA MET A 375 6.41 27.62 -7.80
C MET A 375 7.46 27.74 -8.91
N THR A 376 7.86 26.63 -9.53
CA THR A 376 9.05 26.59 -10.42
C THR A 376 8.74 26.21 -11.86
N GLY A 377 7.55 25.66 -12.12
CA GLY A 377 7.19 25.08 -13.42
C GLY A 377 7.90 23.76 -13.76
N SER A 378 8.65 23.18 -12.82
CA SER A 378 9.47 21.97 -13.02
C SER A 378 9.38 21.00 -11.85
N TYR A 379 9.66 19.72 -12.10
CA TYR A 379 9.85 18.69 -11.08
C TYR A 379 11.33 18.49 -10.69
N ASP A 380 12.28 19.29 -11.21
CA ASP A 380 13.73 19.08 -10.97
C ASP A 380 14.08 19.09 -9.49
N ALA A 381 13.54 20.06 -8.73
CA ALA A 381 13.75 20.12 -7.29
C ALA A 381 13.22 18.85 -6.57
N MET A 382 12.15 18.25 -7.09
CA MET A 382 11.57 17.02 -6.54
C MET A 382 12.42 15.81 -6.86
N TRP A 383 13.01 15.74 -8.06
CA TRP A 383 13.97 14.70 -8.41
C TRP A 383 15.21 14.76 -7.52
N TRP A 384 15.78 15.97 -7.30
CA TRP A 384 16.91 16.15 -6.40
C TRP A 384 16.58 15.77 -4.95
N ALA A 385 15.40 16.16 -4.46
CA ALA A 385 14.92 15.76 -3.13
C ALA A 385 14.79 14.21 -3.02
N SER A 386 14.27 13.58 -4.06
CA SER A 386 14.14 12.12 -4.11
C SER A 386 15.49 11.41 -4.12
N ILE A 387 16.47 11.93 -4.86
CA ILE A 387 17.85 11.42 -4.86
C ILE A 387 18.47 11.53 -3.47
N ALA A 388 18.41 12.74 -2.86
CA ALA A 388 18.96 12.99 -1.54
C ALA A 388 18.34 12.08 -0.46
N LEU A 389 17.01 11.95 -0.46
CA LEU A 389 16.28 11.07 0.45
C LEU A 389 16.60 9.59 0.19
N GLY A 390 16.75 9.17 -1.08
CA GLY A 390 17.16 7.82 -1.43
C GLY A 390 18.54 7.46 -0.89
N VAL A 391 19.52 8.36 -1.07
CA VAL A 391 20.86 8.20 -0.48
C VAL A 391 20.78 8.17 1.04
N LEU A 392 20.04 9.10 1.66
CA LEU A 392 19.85 9.13 3.11
C LEU A 392 19.23 7.83 3.63
N ALA A 393 18.19 7.33 3.01
CA ALA A 393 17.56 6.07 3.42
C ALA A 393 18.51 4.87 3.25
N GLY A 394 19.30 4.83 2.18
CA GLY A 394 20.37 3.84 2.02
C GLY A 394 21.35 3.87 3.17
N LEU A 395 21.82 5.05 3.56
CA LEU A 395 22.74 5.26 4.68
C LEU A 395 22.10 4.92 6.03
N LEU A 396 20.82 5.27 6.25
CA LEU A 396 20.09 4.95 7.49
C LEU A 396 19.87 3.45 7.68
N ASN A 397 19.64 2.70 6.62
CA ASN A 397 19.44 1.26 6.72
C ASN A 397 20.75 0.48 6.89
N TRP A 398 21.90 1.03 6.49
CA TRP A 398 23.18 0.34 6.53
C TRP A 398 23.63 -0.06 7.96
N PRO A 399 23.55 0.82 8.99
CA PRO A 399 23.97 0.51 10.36
C PRO A 399 22.95 -0.31 11.17
N ILE A 400 21.78 -0.67 10.63
CA ILE A 400 20.78 -1.48 11.32
C ILE A 400 21.41 -2.79 11.79
N VAL A 401 21.20 -3.13 13.06
CA VAL A 401 21.69 -4.38 13.66
C VAL A 401 20.56 -5.40 13.65
N GLU A 402 20.69 -6.47 12.84
CA GLU A 402 19.70 -7.53 12.71
C GLU A 402 19.77 -8.54 13.87
N LYS A 403 19.59 -8.07 15.10
CA LYS A 403 19.59 -8.93 16.30
C LYS A 403 18.27 -8.81 17.03
N PRO A 404 17.75 -9.94 17.58
CA PRO A 404 16.57 -9.91 18.41
C PRO A 404 16.86 -9.19 19.74
N VAL A 405 15.83 -8.53 20.29
CA VAL A 405 15.89 -8.00 21.66
C VAL A 405 16.09 -9.14 22.66
N PRO A 406 16.71 -8.89 23.85
CA PRO A 406 17.08 -9.94 24.80
C PRO A 406 15.94 -10.90 25.16
N ARG A 407 14.72 -10.40 25.27
CA ARG A 407 13.51 -11.19 25.54
C ARG A 407 13.26 -12.27 24.47
N VAL A 408 13.39 -11.92 23.20
CA VAL A 408 13.17 -12.83 22.06
C VAL A 408 14.32 -13.82 21.94
N ALA A 409 15.56 -13.38 22.15
CA ALA A 409 16.73 -14.24 22.15
C ALA A 409 16.66 -15.34 23.24
N LEU A 410 16.17 -15.00 24.45
CA LEU A 410 15.99 -15.98 25.54
C LEU A 410 14.86 -16.98 25.26
N ALA A 411 13.80 -16.55 24.57
CA ALA A 411 12.70 -17.44 24.22
C ALA A 411 13.12 -18.49 23.17
N SER A 412 13.96 -18.12 22.20
CA SER A 412 14.45 -19.03 21.15
C SER A 412 15.49 -20.04 21.66
N GLN A 413 16.11 -19.82 22.83
CA GLN A 413 17.03 -20.78 23.46
C GLN A 413 16.30 -21.83 24.30
N ARG A 414 15.01 -21.63 24.61
CA ARG A 414 14.17 -22.53 25.41
C ARG A 414 13.23 -23.42 24.61
N SER A 415 13.13 -23.17 23.30
CA SER A 415 12.35 -23.94 22.31
C SER A 415 13.26 -24.92 21.55
#